data_0aea76bf12cf85769c422b683e9adab6
#
_entry.id   0aea76bf12cf85769c422b683e9adab6
#
_cell.length_a   1.000
_cell.length_b   1.000
_cell.length_c   1.000
_cell.angle_alpha   90.00
_cell.angle_beta   90.00
_cell.angle_gamma   90.00
#
_symmetry.space_group_name_H-M   'P 1'
#
loop_
_entity.id
_entity.type
_entity.pdbx_description
1 polymer ?
#
loop_
_entity_poly.entity_id
_entity_poly.type
_entity_poly.pdbx_seq_one_letter_code
_entity_poly.pdbx_strand_id
1 'polypeptide(L)'
;RPVSSAASDVYKRQVGTQWGDEGKGKIVDWLSNKADLVVRFQGGHNAGHTLVIDDNVFKLSLLPSGIVRDNTIVLIGNGVVIDPFHLAKEIKQLEEKNIKITPENLIISDSAFLILPIHKLIDNIRENKQSLNKIGTTGRGIGPAYEDKVGRRGLRICDFLDKDVFLLKLKKLYEHLSLIHISEPTRLVS
;
A
#
# COMPACT_ATOMS: atom_id res chain seq x y z
N ARG A 1 7.36 26.83 -37.97
CA ARG A 1 8.15 26.35 -36.83
C ARG A 1 7.36 25.18 -36.22
N PRO A 2 7.94 23.99 -35.98
CA PRO A 2 7.25 22.94 -35.29
C PRO A 2 6.98 23.41 -33.86
N VAL A 3 5.73 23.25 -33.42
CA VAL A 3 5.35 23.53 -32.03
C VAL A 3 6.07 22.50 -31.17
N SER A 4 6.86 23.00 -30.25
CA SER A 4 7.63 22.20 -29.31
C SER A 4 6.72 21.16 -28.62
N SER A 5 7.17 19.90 -28.56
CA SER A 5 6.53 18.79 -27.90
C SER A 5 6.43 18.92 -26.35
N ALA A 6 6.80 20.09 -25.84
CA ALA A 6 6.73 20.39 -24.39
C ALA A 6 5.29 20.55 -23.84
N ALA A 7 4.26 20.49 -24.70
CA ALA A 7 2.86 20.54 -24.24
C ALA A 7 2.29 19.19 -23.76
N SER A 8 3.07 18.11 -23.77
CA SER A 8 2.59 16.78 -23.35
C SER A 8 2.81 16.45 -21.88
N ASP A 9 3.55 17.25 -21.13
CA ASP A 9 3.80 17.05 -19.71
C ASP A 9 2.67 17.60 -18.83
N VAL A 10 1.43 17.23 -19.15
CA VAL A 10 0.30 17.54 -18.26
C VAL A 10 0.22 16.49 -17.17
N TYR A 11 0.70 16.82 -15.98
CA TYR A 11 0.46 16.03 -14.78
C TYR A 11 -1.04 15.99 -14.48
N LYS A 12 -1.66 14.83 -14.70
CA LYS A 12 -3.07 14.63 -14.37
C LYS A 12 -3.16 14.09 -12.94
N ARG A 13 -3.71 14.88 -12.03
CA ARG A 13 -4.06 14.45 -10.68
C ARG A 13 -5.55 14.19 -10.61
N GLN A 14 -5.94 12.97 -10.29
CA GLN A 14 -7.33 12.59 -10.09
C GLN A 14 -7.66 12.62 -8.60
N VAL A 15 -8.74 13.30 -8.25
CA VAL A 15 -9.28 13.35 -6.89
C VAL A 15 -10.73 12.88 -6.94
N GLY A 16 -11.07 11.85 -6.15
CA GLY A 16 -12.46 11.44 -5.96
C GLY A 16 -13.16 12.40 -5.02
N THR A 17 -14.37 12.80 -5.36
CA THR A 17 -15.20 13.73 -4.58
C THR A 17 -16.44 13.10 -3.98
N GLN A 18 -16.61 11.79 -4.13
CA GLN A 18 -17.69 11.00 -3.56
C GLN A 18 -17.17 9.98 -2.55
N TRP A 19 -18.05 9.22 -1.97
CA TRP A 19 -17.81 8.28 -0.84
C TRP A 19 -16.87 7.08 -1.10
N GLY A 20 -16.08 7.10 -2.14
CA GLY A 20 -15.10 6.06 -2.47
C GLY A 20 -15.51 5.14 -3.63
N ASP A 21 -16.76 5.18 -4.05
CA ASP A 21 -17.33 4.30 -5.10
C ASP A 21 -17.33 4.93 -6.50
N GLU A 22 -16.49 5.91 -6.74
CA GLU A 22 -16.46 6.68 -8.00
C GLU A 22 -15.89 5.90 -9.20
N GLY A 23 -15.43 4.69 -8.97
CA GLY A 23 -14.83 3.89 -10.05
C GLY A 23 -13.45 4.41 -10.52
N LYS A 24 -12.71 5.07 -9.63
CA LYS A 24 -11.35 5.58 -9.90
C LYS A 24 -10.45 4.54 -10.56
N GLY A 25 -10.55 3.29 -10.15
CA GLY A 25 -9.77 2.20 -10.72
C GLY A 25 -9.92 2.04 -12.22
N LYS A 26 -11.14 2.17 -12.76
CA LYS A 26 -11.42 2.09 -14.20
C LYS A 26 -10.80 3.24 -14.98
N ILE A 27 -10.87 4.46 -14.41
CA ILE A 27 -10.30 5.64 -15.06
C ILE A 27 -8.77 5.59 -15.02
N VAL A 28 -8.18 5.15 -13.91
CA VAL A 28 -6.73 4.94 -13.80
C VAL A 28 -6.27 3.88 -14.79
N ASP A 29 -6.99 2.78 -14.93
CA ASP A 29 -6.68 1.74 -15.92
C ASP A 29 -6.74 2.30 -17.35
N TRP A 30 -7.80 3.01 -17.70
CA TRP A 30 -7.92 3.63 -19.02
C TRP A 30 -6.78 4.62 -19.30
N LEU A 31 -6.39 5.44 -18.30
CA LEU A 31 -5.27 6.37 -18.42
C LEU A 31 -3.93 5.65 -18.48
N SER A 32 -3.77 4.52 -17.82
CA SER A 32 -2.51 3.76 -17.80
C SER A 32 -2.09 3.27 -19.18
N ASN A 33 -3.05 3.07 -20.11
CA ASN A 33 -2.75 2.75 -21.51
C ASN A 33 -1.99 3.86 -22.26
N LYS A 34 -1.97 5.07 -21.72
CA LYS A 34 -1.34 6.25 -22.32
C LYS A 34 -0.23 6.84 -21.46
N ALA A 35 0.14 6.12 -20.41
CA ALA A 35 1.11 6.58 -19.43
C ALA A 35 2.37 5.71 -19.48
N ASP A 36 3.53 6.33 -19.53
CA ASP A 36 4.82 5.65 -19.41
C ASP A 36 5.08 5.21 -17.96
N LEU A 37 4.53 5.96 -17.00
CA LEU A 37 4.70 5.71 -15.57
C LEU A 37 3.36 5.84 -14.82
N VAL A 38 3.04 4.82 -14.01
CA VAL A 38 1.89 4.85 -13.09
C VAL A 38 2.38 4.78 -11.65
N VAL A 39 2.03 5.78 -10.86
CA VAL A 39 2.51 5.92 -9.48
C VAL A 39 1.39 5.70 -8.48
N ARG A 40 1.60 4.77 -7.55
CA ARG A 40 0.82 4.69 -6.32
C ARG A 40 1.56 5.45 -5.23
N PHE A 41 1.03 6.59 -4.82
CA PHE A 41 1.75 7.48 -3.91
C PHE A 41 1.34 7.35 -2.44
N GLN A 42 0.19 6.73 -2.14
CA GLN A 42 -0.30 6.54 -0.76
C GLN A 42 -1.26 5.36 -0.62
N GLY A 43 -1.70 5.09 0.61
CA GLY A 43 -2.61 3.99 0.96
C GLY A 43 -1.85 2.69 1.19
N GLY A 44 -2.57 1.58 1.09
CA GLY A 44 -2.05 0.22 1.22
C GLY A 44 -2.90 -0.73 0.39
N HIS A 45 -2.98 -1.98 0.79
CA HIS A 45 -3.77 -3.01 0.11
C HIS A 45 -5.25 -3.09 0.59
N ASN A 46 -5.80 -2.00 1.15
CA ASN A 46 -7.15 -1.95 1.72
C ASN A 46 -8.26 -1.92 0.67
N ALA A 47 -7.99 -1.38 -0.52
CA ALA A 47 -8.95 -1.29 -1.61
C ALA A 47 -8.46 -2.10 -2.80
N GLY A 48 -9.27 -3.06 -3.24
CA GLY A 48 -9.01 -3.82 -4.46
C GLY A 48 -9.66 -3.17 -5.68
N HIS A 49 -9.06 -3.39 -6.84
CA HIS A 49 -9.66 -3.08 -8.12
C HIS A 49 -9.50 -4.26 -9.08
N THR A 50 -10.49 -4.43 -9.93
CA THR A 50 -10.51 -5.53 -10.90
C THR A 50 -10.35 -4.94 -12.29
N LEU A 51 -9.40 -5.47 -13.03
CA LEU A 51 -9.14 -5.14 -14.42
C LEU A 51 -9.54 -6.33 -15.29
N VAL A 52 -10.09 -6.05 -16.46
CA VAL A 52 -10.38 -7.05 -17.47
C VAL A 52 -9.64 -6.66 -18.75
N ILE A 53 -8.70 -7.50 -19.18
CA ILE A 53 -7.88 -7.29 -20.36
C ILE A 53 -7.88 -8.59 -21.16
N ASP A 54 -8.32 -8.53 -22.41
CA ASP A 54 -8.37 -9.69 -23.31
C ASP A 54 -8.95 -10.95 -22.65
N ASP A 55 -10.13 -10.81 -22.02
CA ASP A 55 -10.86 -11.85 -21.27
C ASP A 55 -10.16 -12.31 -19.97
N ASN A 56 -8.99 -11.81 -19.65
CA ASN A 56 -8.30 -12.07 -18.39
C ASN A 56 -8.74 -11.11 -17.30
N VAL A 57 -9.10 -11.66 -16.14
CA VAL A 57 -9.49 -10.87 -14.97
C VAL A 57 -8.31 -10.77 -14.00
N PHE A 58 -7.85 -9.56 -13.75
CA PHE A 58 -6.78 -9.26 -12.78
C PHE A 58 -7.37 -8.57 -11.55
N LYS A 59 -7.07 -9.10 -10.38
CA LYS A 59 -7.50 -8.51 -9.09
C LYS A 59 -6.28 -7.93 -8.40
N LEU A 60 -6.16 -6.61 -8.41
CA LEU A 60 -5.05 -5.88 -7.81
C LEU A 60 -5.52 -5.13 -6.57
N SER A 61 -4.65 -4.96 -5.61
CA SER A 61 -4.92 -4.16 -4.41
C SER A 61 -3.76 -3.26 -4.02
N LEU A 62 -2.53 -3.74 -4.10
CA LEU A 62 -1.32 -2.98 -3.80
C LEU A 62 -0.61 -2.51 -5.07
N LEU A 63 -0.50 -3.38 -6.06
CA LEU A 63 0.15 -3.07 -7.33
C LEU A 63 -0.69 -2.07 -8.14
N PRO A 64 -0.07 -1.05 -8.76
CA PRO A 64 -0.75 -0.13 -9.67
C PRO A 64 -1.26 -0.83 -10.93
N SER A 65 -2.38 -0.34 -11.48
CA SER A 65 -3.04 -0.94 -12.67
C SER A 65 -2.11 -1.08 -13.89
N GLY A 66 -1.14 -0.18 -14.04
CA GLY A 66 -0.19 -0.21 -15.15
C GLY A 66 0.68 -1.47 -15.22
N ILE A 67 0.81 -2.24 -14.11
CA ILE A 67 1.68 -3.43 -14.07
C ILE A 67 1.31 -4.52 -15.09
N VAL A 68 0.06 -4.55 -15.51
CA VAL A 68 -0.44 -5.52 -16.50
C VAL A 68 -0.25 -5.05 -17.95
N ARG A 69 0.49 -3.96 -18.17
CA ARG A 69 0.78 -3.36 -19.48
C ARG A 69 2.26 -3.47 -19.80
N ASP A 70 2.58 -3.90 -21.01
CA ASP A 70 3.97 -4.22 -21.41
C ASP A 70 4.94 -3.02 -21.38
N ASN A 71 4.43 -1.81 -21.64
CA ASN A 71 5.27 -0.61 -21.80
C ASN A 71 5.08 0.41 -20.67
N THR A 72 4.53 -0.01 -19.54
CA THR A 72 4.27 0.89 -18.42
C THR A 72 5.14 0.54 -17.24
N ILE A 73 5.90 1.51 -16.75
CA ILE A 73 6.61 1.38 -15.48
C ILE A 73 5.64 1.70 -14.35
N VAL A 74 5.67 0.93 -13.27
CA VAL A 74 4.88 1.22 -12.08
C VAL A 74 5.77 1.51 -10.88
N LEU A 75 5.39 2.52 -10.11
CA LEU A 75 6.10 2.95 -8.92
C LEU A 75 5.20 2.88 -7.69
N ILE A 76 5.66 2.21 -6.66
CA ILE A 76 5.09 2.28 -5.31
C ILE A 76 5.90 3.30 -4.51
N GLY A 77 5.28 4.45 -4.24
CA GLY A 77 5.94 5.58 -3.58
C GLY A 77 6.05 5.43 -2.07
N ASN A 78 6.84 6.31 -1.47
CA ASN A 78 7.12 6.35 -0.03
C ASN A 78 5.90 6.64 0.86
N GLY A 79 4.81 7.17 0.29
CA GLY A 79 3.55 7.36 1.00
C GLY A 79 2.78 6.08 1.26
N VAL A 80 3.06 5.00 0.53
CA VAL A 80 2.38 3.71 0.67
C VAL A 80 2.87 2.96 1.90
N VAL A 81 1.97 2.19 2.54
CA VAL A 81 2.33 1.19 3.53
C VAL A 81 2.16 -0.20 2.91
N ILE A 82 3.21 -1.00 2.97
CA ILE A 82 3.36 -2.24 2.20
C ILE A 82 3.31 -3.45 3.15
N ASP A 83 2.38 -4.35 2.91
CA ASP A 83 2.42 -5.69 3.46
C ASP A 83 3.28 -6.56 2.53
N PRO A 84 4.48 -7.00 2.96
CA PRO A 84 5.39 -7.73 2.09
C PRO A 84 4.84 -9.10 1.68
N PHE A 85 4.08 -9.76 2.55
CA PHE A 85 3.47 -11.05 2.22
C PHE A 85 2.34 -10.90 1.20
N HIS A 86 1.56 -9.83 1.34
CA HIS A 86 0.50 -9.53 0.38
C HIS A 86 1.08 -9.14 -0.98
N LEU A 87 2.14 -8.33 -1.00
CA LEU A 87 2.83 -7.96 -2.23
C LEU A 87 3.39 -9.18 -2.96
N ALA A 88 4.10 -10.05 -2.25
CA ALA A 88 4.66 -11.28 -2.82
C ALA A 88 3.56 -12.20 -3.40
N LYS A 89 2.44 -12.32 -2.69
CA LYS A 89 1.28 -13.09 -3.18
C LYS A 89 0.68 -12.49 -4.45
N GLU A 90 0.54 -11.17 -4.50
CA GLU A 90 -0.03 -10.45 -5.65
C GLU A 90 0.89 -10.55 -6.87
N ILE A 91 2.20 -10.43 -6.67
CA ILE A 91 3.22 -10.66 -7.72
C ILE A 91 3.08 -12.07 -8.28
N LYS A 92 3.10 -13.10 -7.41
CA LYS A 92 2.96 -14.49 -7.85
C LYS A 92 1.70 -14.76 -8.65
N GLN A 93 0.56 -14.19 -8.23
CA GLN A 93 -0.70 -14.32 -8.96
C GLN A 93 -0.66 -13.71 -10.37
N LEU A 94 0.12 -12.64 -10.57
CA LEU A 94 0.32 -12.04 -11.88
C LEU A 94 1.26 -12.88 -12.75
N GLU A 95 2.34 -13.40 -12.17
CA GLU A 95 3.27 -14.31 -12.87
C GLU A 95 2.58 -15.59 -13.35
N GLU A 96 1.67 -16.17 -12.54
CA GLU A 96 0.84 -17.31 -12.92
C GLU A 96 -0.08 -17.01 -14.13
N LYS A 97 -0.32 -15.73 -14.41
CA LYS A 97 -1.06 -15.22 -15.57
C LYS A 97 -0.16 -14.69 -16.68
N ASN A 98 1.11 -15.08 -16.69
CA ASN A 98 2.11 -14.69 -17.66
C ASN A 98 2.43 -13.17 -17.68
N ILE A 99 2.12 -12.43 -16.62
CA ILE A 99 2.58 -11.06 -16.49
C ILE A 99 3.99 -11.09 -15.89
N LYS A 100 4.96 -10.65 -16.67
CA LYS A 100 6.37 -10.60 -16.26
C LYS A 100 6.60 -9.40 -15.36
N ILE A 101 7.05 -9.64 -14.12
CA ILE A 101 7.40 -8.58 -13.16
C ILE A 101 8.90 -8.58 -12.97
N THR A 102 9.53 -7.43 -13.21
CA THR A 102 10.98 -7.26 -13.16
C THR A 102 11.34 -5.93 -12.47
N PRO A 103 12.60 -5.75 -12.05
CA PRO A 103 13.04 -4.47 -11.49
C PRO A 103 12.89 -3.27 -12.44
N GLU A 104 12.78 -3.52 -13.75
CA GLU A 104 12.62 -2.48 -14.76
C GLU A 104 11.17 -1.97 -14.84
N ASN A 105 10.17 -2.82 -14.56
CA ASN A 105 8.76 -2.45 -14.67
C ASN A 105 8.06 -2.24 -13.32
N LEU A 106 8.62 -2.75 -12.20
CA LEU A 106 8.12 -2.50 -10.85
C LEU A 106 9.20 -1.86 -9.98
N ILE A 107 9.00 -0.61 -9.65
CA ILE A 107 9.89 0.16 -8.77
C ILE A 107 9.19 0.36 -7.42
N ILE A 108 9.89 0.10 -6.33
CA ILE A 108 9.37 0.31 -4.98
C ILE A 108 10.30 1.26 -4.24
N SER A 109 9.74 2.33 -3.67
CA SER A 109 10.52 3.25 -2.84
C SER A 109 11.11 2.53 -1.63
N ASP A 110 12.39 2.68 -1.43
CA ASP A 110 13.13 2.19 -0.26
C ASP A 110 12.61 2.80 1.06
N SER A 111 12.05 3.99 0.97
CA SER A 111 11.46 4.75 2.08
C SER A 111 9.99 4.41 2.34
N ALA A 112 9.38 3.50 1.60
CA ALA A 112 8.04 2.99 1.90
C ALA A 112 8.03 2.19 3.19
N PHE A 113 6.94 2.31 3.96
CA PHE A 113 6.84 1.68 5.28
C PHE A 113 6.18 0.30 5.20
N LEU A 114 6.53 -0.56 6.16
CA LEU A 114 6.06 -1.93 6.22
C LEU A 114 4.84 -2.07 7.13
N ILE A 115 3.88 -2.86 6.66
CA ILE A 115 2.83 -3.41 7.52
C ILE A 115 3.34 -4.72 8.10
N LEU A 116 3.44 -4.77 9.41
CA LEU A 116 3.87 -5.95 10.15
C LEU A 116 2.66 -6.71 10.72
N PRO A 117 2.82 -7.99 11.09
CA PRO A 117 1.74 -8.77 11.72
C PRO A 117 1.15 -8.10 12.95
N ILE A 118 1.99 -7.40 13.74
CA ILE A 118 1.53 -6.66 14.93
C ILE A 118 0.54 -5.54 14.57
N HIS A 119 0.72 -4.85 13.45
CA HIS A 119 -0.22 -3.82 13.01
C HIS A 119 -1.60 -4.39 12.72
N LYS A 120 -1.65 -5.59 12.09
CA LYS A 120 -2.93 -6.29 11.83
C LYS A 120 -3.60 -6.71 13.14
N LEU A 121 -2.82 -7.19 14.11
CA LEU A 121 -3.32 -7.56 15.42
C LEU A 121 -3.94 -6.35 16.14
N ILE A 122 -3.24 -5.22 16.16
CA ILE A 122 -3.71 -3.98 16.78
C ILE A 122 -4.99 -3.48 16.10
N ASP A 123 -5.04 -3.48 14.78
CA ASP A 123 -6.21 -3.06 14.00
C ASP A 123 -7.45 -3.91 14.38
N ASN A 124 -7.29 -5.23 14.42
CA ASN A 124 -8.35 -6.15 14.82
C ASN A 124 -8.79 -5.99 16.29
N ILE A 125 -7.84 -5.79 17.23
CA ILE A 125 -8.16 -5.59 18.64
C ILE A 125 -8.96 -4.29 18.81
N ARG A 126 -8.55 -3.21 18.16
CA ARG A 126 -9.24 -1.92 18.22
C ARG A 126 -10.66 -2.02 17.68
N GLU A 127 -10.82 -2.64 16.53
CA GLU A 127 -12.13 -2.82 15.89
C GLU A 127 -13.08 -3.68 16.74
N ASN A 128 -12.56 -4.73 17.39
CA ASN A 128 -13.37 -5.59 18.25
C ASN A 128 -13.73 -4.97 19.61
N LYS A 129 -12.87 -4.10 20.17
CA LYS A 129 -13.15 -3.41 21.44
C LYS A 129 -14.20 -2.29 21.31
N GLN A 130 -14.37 -1.72 20.14
CA GLN A 130 -15.28 -0.59 19.89
C GLN A 130 -16.66 -1.07 19.41
N SER A 131 -17.36 -1.87 20.22
CA SER A 131 -18.69 -2.41 19.85
C SER A 131 -19.76 -1.34 19.54
N LEU A 132 -19.64 -0.11 20.08
CA LEU A 132 -20.57 0.99 19.88
C LEU A 132 -20.12 2.04 18.84
N ASN A 133 -18.81 2.09 18.51
CA ASN A 133 -18.23 3.07 17.60
C ASN A 133 -17.25 2.42 16.61
N LYS A 134 -17.68 1.33 15.96
CA LYS A 134 -16.88 0.67 14.92
C LYS A 134 -16.54 1.65 13.81
N ILE A 135 -15.25 1.81 13.52
CA ILE A 135 -14.75 2.63 12.40
C ILE A 135 -14.99 1.91 11.06
N GLY A 136 -15.17 0.58 11.09
CA GLY A 136 -15.32 -0.23 9.88
C GLY A 136 -13.99 -0.42 9.16
N THR A 137 -12.91 -0.66 9.91
CA THR A 137 -11.59 -0.92 9.32
C THR A 137 -11.57 -2.25 8.58
N THR A 138 -10.63 -2.39 7.66
CA THR A 138 -10.45 -3.65 6.90
C THR A 138 -9.66 -4.71 7.68
N GLY A 139 -9.20 -4.43 8.91
CA GLY A 139 -8.39 -5.31 9.74
C GLY A 139 -7.00 -5.62 9.13
N ARG A 140 -6.54 -4.80 8.19
CA ARG A 140 -5.29 -5.04 7.44
C ARG A 140 -4.07 -4.35 8.03
N GLY A 141 -4.23 -3.64 9.15
CA GLY A 141 -3.15 -2.97 9.88
C GLY A 141 -2.66 -1.68 9.23
N ILE A 142 -3.42 -1.10 8.32
CA ILE A 142 -3.02 0.11 7.58
C ILE A 142 -2.96 1.32 8.51
N GLY A 143 -4.01 1.55 9.31
CA GLY A 143 -4.05 2.63 10.29
C GLY A 143 -2.87 2.59 11.26
N PRO A 144 -2.66 1.49 12.00
CA PRO A 144 -1.53 1.34 12.91
C PRO A 144 -0.16 1.51 12.22
N ALA A 145 0.02 1.03 10.99
CA ALA A 145 1.25 1.23 10.25
C ALA A 145 1.50 2.72 9.91
N TYR A 146 0.44 3.47 9.60
CA TYR A 146 0.55 4.93 9.42
C TYR A 146 0.84 5.67 10.73
N GLU A 147 0.26 5.24 11.85
CA GLU A 147 0.58 5.80 13.18
C GLU A 147 2.09 5.65 13.47
N ASP A 148 2.65 4.48 13.23
CA ASP A 148 4.07 4.24 13.45
C ASP A 148 4.97 4.95 12.43
N LYS A 149 4.49 5.13 11.19
CA LYS A 149 5.17 5.98 10.20
C LYS A 149 5.27 7.42 10.68
N VAL A 150 4.15 8.03 11.12
CA VAL A 150 4.12 9.41 11.62
C VAL A 150 4.89 9.52 12.93
N GLY A 151 4.77 8.52 13.81
CA GLY A 151 5.51 8.41 15.07
C GLY A 151 7.00 8.11 14.90
N ARG A 152 7.51 7.97 13.65
CA ARG A 152 8.91 7.67 13.32
C ARG A 152 9.44 6.37 13.94
N ARG A 153 8.56 5.40 14.15
CA ARG A 153 8.87 4.06 14.70
C ARG A 153 8.78 2.96 13.67
N GLY A 154 8.07 3.23 12.56
CA GLY A 154 7.83 2.22 11.53
C GLY A 154 9.11 1.76 10.85
N LEU A 155 9.11 0.52 10.39
CA LEU A 155 10.16 -0.06 9.57
C LEU A 155 9.92 0.28 8.10
N ARG A 156 11.01 0.48 7.34
CA ARG A 156 11.00 0.82 5.92
C ARG A 156 11.53 -0.35 5.09
N ILE A 157 11.30 -0.29 3.79
CA ILE A 157 11.87 -1.26 2.83
C ILE A 157 13.40 -1.29 2.92
N CYS A 158 14.09 -0.13 3.00
CA CYS A 158 15.54 -0.09 3.13
C CYS A 158 16.07 -0.79 4.39
N ASP A 159 15.28 -0.92 5.44
CA ASP A 159 15.71 -1.60 6.67
C ASP A 159 15.86 -3.12 6.46
N PHE A 160 15.25 -3.70 5.40
CA PHE A 160 15.46 -5.11 5.04
C PHE A 160 16.84 -5.41 4.48
N LEU A 161 17.56 -4.38 4.01
CA LEU A 161 18.88 -4.56 3.43
C LEU A 161 19.95 -4.90 4.50
N ASP A 162 19.67 -4.56 5.76
CA ASP A 162 20.53 -4.86 6.89
C ASP A 162 19.73 -5.59 7.99
N LYS A 163 20.04 -6.86 8.16
CA LYS A 163 19.33 -7.75 9.10
C LYS A 163 19.41 -7.24 10.56
N ASP A 164 20.57 -6.73 10.97
CA ASP A 164 20.78 -6.31 12.35
C ASP A 164 20.04 -5.02 12.64
N VAL A 165 20.08 -4.07 11.71
CA VAL A 165 19.28 -2.85 11.76
C VAL A 165 17.79 -3.17 11.78
N PHE A 166 17.36 -4.09 10.92
CA PHE A 166 15.95 -4.53 10.88
C PHE A 166 15.50 -5.12 12.22
N LEU A 167 16.25 -6.06 12.77
CA LEU A 167 15.93 -6.73 14.03
C LEU A 167 15.95 -5.74 15.21
N LEU A 168 16.91 -4.82 15.24
CA LEU A 168 16.97 -3.79 16.29
C LEU A 168 15.75 -2.87 16.27
N LYS A 169 15.35 -2.39 15.08
CA LYS A 169 14.17 -1.54 14.92
C LYS A 169 12.88 -2.30 15.24
N LEU A 170 12.79 -3.56 14.78
CA LEU A 170 11.66 -4.43 15.07
C LEU A 170 11.47 -4.62 16.57
N LYS A 171 12.55 -4.93 17.30
CA LYS A 171 12.53 -5.08 18.75
C LYS A 171 12.03 -3.82 19.45
N LYS A 172 12.58 -2.65 19.10
CA LYS A 172 12.15 -1.36 19.66
C LYS A 172 10.65 -1.08 19.39
N LEU A 173 10.18 -1.41 18.20
CA LEU A 173 8.76 -1.25 17.87
C LEU A 173 7.88 -2.16 18.73
N TYR A 174 8.23 -3.43 18.87
CA TYR A 174 7.47 -4.36 19.71
C TYR A 174 7.49 -3.96 21.19
N GLU A 175 8.62 -3.52 21.72
CA GLU A 175 8.73 -2.99 23.09
C GLU A 175 7.79 -1.79 23.28
N HIS A 176 7.80 -0.83 22.36
CA HIS A 176 6.90 0.33 22.42
C HIS A 176 5.44 -0.08 22.39
N LEU A 177 5.05 -0.95 21.47
CA LEU A 177 3.67 -1.39 21.33
C LEU A 177 3.19 -2.24 22.50
N SER A 178 4.07 -3.06 23.09
CA SER A 178 3.75 -3.85 24.29
C SER A 178 3.52 -2.94 25.51
N LEU A 179 4.32 -1.92 25.69
CA LEU A 179 4.14 -0.95 26.78
C LEU A 179 2.81 -0.22 26.69
N ILE A 180 2.40 0.20 25.49
CA ILE A 180 1.12 0.92 25.28
C ILE A 180 -0.08 0.01 25.50
N HIS A 181 0.00 -1.27 25.11
CA HIS A 181 -1.13 -2.19 25.18
C HIS A 181 -1.18 -3.01 26.47
N ILE A 182 -0.06 -3.16 27.20
CA ILE A 182 0.01 -3.87 28.47
C ILE A 182 -0.10 -2.91 29.65
N SER A 183 0.34 -1.68 29.52
CA SER A 183 0.28 -0.67 30.59
C SER A 183 -1.06 0.08 30.65
N GLU A 184 -2.06 -0.29 29.88
CA GLU A 184 -3.46 0.00 30.18
C GLU A 184 -4.18 -1.26 30.75
N PRO A 185 -3.75 -1.78 31.91
CA PRO A 185 -4.60 -2.65 32.67
C PRO A 185 -5.52 -1.76 33.48
N THR A 186 -6.79 -1.74 33.11
CA THR A 186 -7.83 -1.56 34.12
C THR A 186 -7.76 -0.31 34.98
N ARG A 187 -7.76 0.90 34.43
CA ARG A 187 -8.49 1.98 35.11
C ARG A 187 -9.96 1.80 34.78
N LEU A 188 -10.51 0.74 35.37
CA LEU A 188 -11.93 0.53 35.42
C LEU A 188 -12.32 0.54 36.88
N VAL A 189 -13.14 1.51 37.21
CA VAL A 189 -14.19 1.53 38.21
C VAL A 189 -13.69 1.63 39.66
N SER A 190 -13.70 2.80 40.16
CA SER A 190 -14.28 3.11 41.44
C SER A 190 -15.24 4.29 41.31
#